data_97725ae34601aaf8842a23b574b534aa
#
_entry.id   97725ae34601aaf8842a23b574b534aa
#
_cell.length_a   1.000
_cell.length_b   1.000
_cell.length_c   1.000
_cell.angle_alpha   90.00
_cell.angle_beta   90.00
_cell.angle_gamma   90.00
#
_symmetry.space_group_name_H-M   'P 1'
#
loop_
_entity.id
_entity.type
_entity.pdbx_description
1 polymer ?
#
loop_
_entity_poly.entity_id
_entity_poly.type
_entity_poly.pdbx_seq_one_letter_code
_entity_poly.pdbx_strand_id
1 'polypeptide(L)'
;MDATEAPAVGAGLPRRLLGHAGDVIFLVVALMLGWFLWPSSLGGCTTLTIVSGESMQPTYYTGDLVVSRCGEVGIDDVIVYSPPDVGGARVIHRVIGGNASDGWTMQGDNNDFVDPWEPSGPQVLGRAVLHLPSVGKVASILLSPMTWISLLLVALAIVLWPSRPEPAVAPDEEPAGAPPAEEPTEEAEPAVLVGAVTVYSPGQE
;
A
#
# COMPACT_ATOMS: atom_id res chain seq x y z
N MET A 1 59.39 23.65 -30.70
CA MET A 1 58.67 22.38 -30.47
C MET A 1 57.43 22.74 -29.70
N ASP A 2 56.37 22.99 -30.48
CA ASP A 2 55.06 23.40 -29.97
C ASP A 2 54.21 22.15 -29.75
N ALA A 3 53.88 21.86 -28.49
CA ALA A 3 52.99 20.75 -28.11
C ALA A 3 51.54 21.27 -28.21
N THR A 4 50.86 20.89 -29.27
CA THR A 4 49.47 21.16 -29.50
C THR A 4 48.65 20.30 -28.55
N GLU A 5 48.09 20.90 -27.50
CA GLU A 5 47.13 20.30 -26.55
C GLU A 5 45.79 20.14 -27.20
N ALA A 6 45.36 18.90 -27.40
CA ALA A 6 44.03 18.57 -27.94
C ALA A 6 42.93 18.85 -26.92
N PRO A 7 41.82 19.50 -27.26
CA PRO A 7 40.72 19.72 -26.31
C PRO A 7 40.00 18.42 -26.05
N ALA A 8 39.92 18.01 -24.78
CA ALA A 8 39.08 16.92 -24.31
C ALA A 8 37.59 17.30 -24.48
N VAL A 9 36.94 16.74 -25.48
CA VAL A 9 35.48 16.82 -25.68
C VAL A 9 34.82 15.83 -24.73
N GLY A 10 34.65 16.22 -23.49
CA GLY A 10 33.76 15.58 -22.52
C GLY A 10 32.36 16.16 -22.65
N ALA A 11 31.59 15.73 -23.67
CA ALA A 11 30.18 16.11 -23.80
C ALA A 11 29.35 15.34 -22.75
N GLY A 12 29.39 15.80 -21.51
CA GLY A 12 28.43 15.40 -20.49
C GLY A 12 27.06 15.91 -20.88
N LEU A 13 26.09 15.01 -21.12
CA LEU A 13 24.69 15.40 -21.33
C LEU A 13 24.25 16.34 -20.20
N PRO A 14 23.62 17.47 -20.54
CA PRO A 14 23.21 18.46 -19.55
C PRO A 14 22.18 17.82 -18.59
N ARG A 15 22.44 17.92 -17.29
CA ARG A 15 21.61 17.37 -16.18
C ARG A 15 20.11 17.69 -16.33
N ARG A 16 19.76 18.77 -17.03
CA ARG A 16 18.38 19.16 -17.32
C ARG A 16 17.68 18.19 -18.28
N LEU A 17 18.39 17.61 -19.25
CA LEU A 17 17.83 16.62 -20.18
C LEU A 17 17.51 15.29 -19.48
N LEU A 18 18.29 14.90 -18.46
CA LEU A 18 18.01 13.71 -17.67
C LEU A 18 16.72 13.86 -16.82
N GLY A 19 16.46 15.05 -16.27
CA GLY A 19 15.22 15.33 -15.54
C GLY A 19 13.98 15.15 -16.41
N HIS A 20 13.99 15.76 -17.60
CA HIS A 20 12.86 15.68 -18.54
C HIS A 20 12.66 14.26 -19.12
N ALA A 21 13.73 13.49 -19.26
CA ALA A 21 13.62 12.09 -19.68
C ALA A 21 12.85 11.25 -18.66
N GLY A 22 13.07 11.46 -17.36
CA GLY A 22 12.31 10.82 -16.29
C GLY A 22 10.82 11.14 -16.34
N ASP A 23 10.49 12.43 -16.52
CA ASP A 23 9.11 12.89 -16.60
C ASP A 23 8.39 12.32 -17.83
N VAL A 24 9.07 12.27 -18.99
CA VAL A 24 8.54 11.68 -20.22
C VAL A 24 8.29 10.17 -20.04
N ILE A 25 9.24 9.44 -19.47
CA ILE A 25 9.09 8.01 -19.19
C ILE A 25 7.90 7.78 -18.25
N PHE A 26 7.81 8.56 -17.17
CA PHE A 26 6.68 8.48 -16.24
C PHE A 26 5.35 8.73 -16.95
N LEU A 27 5.26 9.77 -17.77
CA LEU A 27 4.05 10.10 -18.53
C LEU A 27 3.67 8.96 -19.49
N VAL A 28 4.64 8.44 -20.24
CA VAL A 28 4.40 7.32 -21.16
C VAL A 28 3.91 6.08 -20.43
N VAL A 29 4.55 5.73 -19.30
CA VAL A 29 4.13 4.59 -18.47
C VAL A 29 2.73 4.82 -17.91
N ALA A 30 2.44 6.02 -17.41
CA ALA A 30 1.12 6.37 -16.88
C ALA A 30 0.02 6.29 -17.96
N LEU A 31 0.30 6.77 -19.18
CA LEU A 31 -0.63 6.68 -20.31
C LEU A 31 -0.83 5.21 -20.75
N MET A 32 0.24 4.42 -20.81
CA MET A 32 0.15 2.99 -21.13
C MET A 32 -0.66 2.23 -20.07
N LEU A 33 -0.44 2.49 -18.79
CA LEU A 33 -1.22 1.90 -17.70
C LEU A 33 -2.68 2.37 -17.76
N GLY A 34 -2.92 3.64 -18.00
CA GLY A 34 -4.27 4.18 -18.18
C GLY A 34 -5.02 3.51 -19.33
N TRP A 35 -4.34 3.33 -20.46
CA TRP A 35 -4.89 2.61 -21.61
C TRP A 35 -5.14 1.12 -21.30
N PHE A 36 -4.17 0.46 -20.67
CA PHE A 36 -4.28 -0.95 -20.32
C PHE A 36 -5.41 -1.21 -19.32
N LEU A 37 -5.57 -0.32 -18.32
CA LEU A 37 -6.57 -0.45 -17.26
C LEU A 37 -7.90 0.24 -17.61
N TRP A 38 -8.08 0.76 -18.85
CA TRP A 38 -9.31 1.43 -19.23
C TRP A 38 -10.50 0.48 -19.08
N PRO A 39 -11.43 0.80 -18.14
CA PRO A 39 -12.44 -0.17 -17.73
C PRO A 39 -13.53 -0.38 -18.78
N SER A 40 -14.04 -1.60 -18.84
CA SER A 40 -15.13 -1.99 -19.75
C SER A 40 -16.43 -1.18 -19.51
N SER A 41 -16.66 -0.72 -18.29
CA SER A 41 -17.80 0.15 -17.95
C SER A 41 -17.75 1.52 -18.61
N LEU A 42 -16.60 1.98 -19.09
CA LEU A 42 -16.37 3.22 -19.81
C LEU A 42 -16.02 2.99 -21.30
N GLY A 43 -16.41 1.85 -21.85
CA GLY A 43 -16.13 1.48 -23.23
C GLY A 43 -14.72 0.93 -23.47
N GLY A 44 -13.98 0.63 -22.42
CA GLY A 44 -12.67 -0.01 -22.52
C GLY A 44 -12.75 -1.53 -22.63
N CYS A 45 -11.60 -2.17 -22.51
CA CYS A 45 -11.44 -3.62 -22.68
C CYS A 45 -11.02 -4.35 -21.40
N THR A 46 -10.98 -3.66 -20.28
CA THR A 46 -10.48 -4.25 -19.04
C THR A 46 -11.59 -4.41 -18.00
N THR A 47 -11.69 -5.59 -17.43
CA THR A 47 -12.60 -5.89 -16.32
C THR A 47 -11.77 -6.34 -15.14
N LEU A 48 -11.97 -5.69 -13.99
CA LEU A 48 -11.38 -6.08 -12.71
C LEU A 48 -12.42 -6.90 -11.95
N THR A 49 -12.05 -8.10 -11.53
CA THR A 49 -12.94 -8.99 -10.78
C THR A 49 -12.24 -9.47 -9.53
N ILE A 50 -12.85 -9.24 -8.36
CA ILE A 50 -12.41 -9.85 -7.12
C ILE A 50 -13.10 -11.20 -7.00
N VAL A 51 -12.31 -12.24 -6.89
CA VAL A 51 -12.81 -13.62 -6.78
C VAL A 51 -13.56 -13.79 -5.46
N SER A 52 -14.76 -14.36 -5.54
CA SER A 52 -15.59 -14.72 -4.38
C SER A 52 -16.10 -16.14 -4.57
N GLY A 53 -15.90 -16.98 -3.58
CA GLY A 53 -16.21 -18.39 -3.64
C GLY A 53 -14.98 -19.26 -3.89
N GLU A 54 -15.22 -20.57 -4.02
CA GLU A 54 -14.17 -21.62 -4.06
C GLU A 54 -14.17 -22.37 -5.38
N SER A 55 -15.06 -22.05 -6.31
CA SER A 55 -15.25 -22.78 -7.57
C SER A 55 -14.03 -22.84 -8.48
N MET A 56 -13.09 -21.91 -8.31
CA MET A 56 -11.87 -21.83 -9.12
C MET A 56 -10.60 -22.28 -8.38
N GLN A 57 -10.72 -22.86 -7.20
CA GLN A 57 -9.56 -23.44 -6.53
C GLN A 57 -9.04 -24.68 -7.27
N PRO A 58 -7.73 -24.91 -7.28
CA PRO A 58 -6.66 -24.12 -6.67
C PRO A 58 -6.14 -22.96 -7.53
N THR A 59 -6.71 -22.72 -8.72
CA THR A 59 -6.24 -21.69 -9.66
C THR A 59 -6.42 -20.28 -9.09
N TYR A 60 -7.59 -19.99 -8.54
CA TYR A 60 -7.90 -18.70 -7.88
C TYR A 60 -8.56 -18.93 -6.53
N TYR A 61 -8.23 -18.07 -5.57
CA TYR A 61 -8.78 -18.09 -4.21
C TYR A 61 -9.64 -16.87 -3.93
N THR A 62 -10.57 -17.00 -3.01
CA THR A 62 -11.40 -15.87 -2.55
C THR A 62 -10.52 -14.70 -2.09
N GLY A 63 -10.78 -13.53 -2.68
CA GLY A 63 -10.04 -12.30 -2.41
C GLY A 63 -8.87 -12.05 -3.37
N ASP A 64 -8.66 -12.91 -4.36
CA ASP A 64 -7.75 -12.62 -5.46
C ASP A 64 -8.35 -11.58 -6.40
N LEU A 65 -7.49 -10.76 -7.01
CA LEU A 65 -7.89 -9.83 -8.06
C LEU A 65 -7.47 -10.39 -9.42
N VAL A 66 -8.44 -10.57 -10.29
CA VAL A 66 -8.21 -11.00 -11.67
C VAL A 66 -8.49 -9.84 -12.62
N VAL A 67 -7.51 -9.54 -13.46
CA VAL A 67 -7.63 -8.59 -14.57
C VAL A 67 -7.97 -9.39 -15.82
N SER A 68 -9.13 -9.09 -16.41
CA SER A 68 -9.58 -9.72 -17.64
C SER A 68 -9.67 -8.70 -18.76
N ARG A 69 -9.38 -9.10 -19.98
CA ARG A 69 -9.45 -8.24 -21.16
C ARG A 69 -10.27 -8.89 -22.27
N CYS A 70 -10.96 -8.03 -23.02
CA CYS A 70 -11.59 -8.48 -24.27
C CYS A 70 -10.53 -9.01 -25.24
N GLY A 71 -10.90 -9.97 -26.07
CA GLY A 71 -10.04 -10.62 -27.03
C GLY A 71 -10.60 -11.97 -27.42
N GLU A 72 -9.83 -12.70 -28.21
CA GLU A 72 -10.18 -14.06 -28.60
C GLU A 72 -10.17 -14.97 -27.39
N VAL A 73 -11.17 -15.82 -27.29
CA VAL A 73 -11.35 -16.83 -26.25
C VAL A 73 -11.22 -18.20 -26.90
N GLY A 74 -10.50 -19.07 -26.23
CA GLY A 74 -10.30 -20.47 -26.62
C GLY A 74 -10.62 -21.44 -25.50
N ILE A 75 -10.56 -22.72 -25.80
CA ILE A 75 -10.65 -23.80 -24.83
C ILE A 75 -9.46 -23.67 -23.86
N ASP A 76 -9.67 -23.99 -22.59
CA ASP A 76 -8.76 -23.83 -21.45
C ASP A 76 -8.54 -22.38 -20.96
N ASP A 77 -9.06 -21.37 -21.66
CA ASP A 77 -9.05 -20.01 -21.14
C ASP A 77 -9.99 -19.87 -19.93
N VAL A 78 -9.57 -19.06 -18.97
CA VAL A 78 -10.46 -18.61 -17.90
C VAL A 78 -11.08 -17.29 -18.32
N ILE A 79 -12.41 -17.22 -18.32
CA ILE A 79 -13.13 -16.01 -18.70
C ILE A 79 -14.02 -15.49 -17.57
N VAL A 80 -14.23 -14.18 -17.58
CA VAL A 80 -15.26 -13.52 -16.77
C VAL A 80 -16.47 -13.29 -17.67
N TYR A 81 -17.62 -13.71 -17.22
CA TYR A 81 -18.87 -13.53 -17.93
C TYR A 81 -20.02 -13.15 -17.00
N SER A 82 -21.10 -12.63 -17.54
CA SER A 82 -22.29 -12.23 -16.78
C SER A 82 -23.51 -12.98 -17.32
N PRO A 83 -23.98 -14.03 -16.63
CA PRO A 83 -25.20 -14.71 -17.02
C PRO A 83 -26.41 -13.79 -16.86
N PRO A 84 -27.46 -13.94 -17.68
CA PRO A 84 -28.63 -13.06 -17.67
C PRO A 84 -29.45 -13.16 -16.38
N ASP A 85 -29.46 -14.34 -15.76
CA ASP A 85 -30.39 -14.65 -14.65
C ASP A 85 -29.81 -14.38 -13.25
N VAL A 86 -28.57 -13.84 -13.16
CA VAL A 86 -27.89 -13.63 -11.88
C VAL A 86 -27.84 -12.16 -11.44
N GLY A 87 -28.73 -11.33 -11.95
CA GLY A 87 -28.83 -9.92 -11.52
C GLY A 87 -27.57 -9.08 -11.76
N GLY A 88 -26.82 -9.38 -12.82
CA GLY A 88 -25.57 -8.67 -13.16
C GLY A 88 -24.35 -9.15 -12.39
N ALA A 89 -24.46 -10.23 -11.62
CA ALA A 89 -23.28 -10.86 -11.01
C ALA A 89 -22.31 -11.35 -12.09
N ARG A 90 -21.04 -11.40 -11.72
CA ARG A 90 -19.98 -11.89 -12.61
C ARG A 90 -19.52 -13.25 -12.14
N VAL A 91 -19.36 -14.15 -13.10
CA VAL A 91 -18.84 -15.50 -12.89
C VAL A 91 -17.47 -15.57 -13.56
N ILE A 92 -16.52 -16.24 -12.92
CA ILE A 92 -15.20 -16.51 -13.47
C ILE A 92 -14.97 -18.01 -13.45
N HIS A 93 -14.97 -18.63 -14.63
CA HIS A 93 -14.79 -20.06 -14.79
C HIS A 93 -13.93 -20.37 -16.03
N ARG A 94 -13.59 -21.63 -16.21
CA ARG A 94 -12.79 -22.12 -17.33
C ARG A 94 -13.67 -22.57 -18.48
N VAL A 95 -13.23 -22.26 -19.67
CA VAL A 95 -13.82 -22.76 -20.93
C VAL A 95 -13.40 -24.20 -21.12
N ILE A 96 -14.36 -25.11 -21.12
CA ILE A 96 -14.10 -26.56 -21.38
C ILE A 96 -14.59 -27.04 -22.74
N GLY A 97 -15.33 -26.16 -23.46
CA GLY A 97 -15.85 -26.50 -24.78
C GLY A 97 -16.65 -25.35 -25.41
N GLY A 98 -17.32 -25.64 -26.50
CA GLY A 98 -18.16 -24.65 -27.20
C GLY A 98 -17.36 -23.74 -28.14
N ASN A 99 -17.99 -22.68 -28.59
CA ASN A 99 -17.37 -21.67 -29.48
C ASN A 99 -18.06 -20.31 -29.30
N ALA A 100 -17.52 -19.28 -29.93
CA ALA A 100 -18.02 -17.90 -29.79
C ALA A 100 -19.42 -17.67 -30.38
N SER A 101 -19.85 -18.46 -31.36
CA SER A 101 -21.15 -18.33 -32.04
C SER A 101 -22.28 -19.02 -31.29
N ASP A 102 -22.02 -20.22 -30.80
CA ASP A 102 -23.06 -21.08 -30.17
C ASP A 102 -23.09 -20.94 -28.65
N GLY A 103 -22.02 -20.41 -28.06
CA GLY A 103 -21.80 -20.26 -26.63
C GLY A 103 -20.64 -21.12 -26.13
N TRP A 104 -20.06 -20.70 -25.02
CA TRP A 104 -18.94 -21.39 -24.37
C TRP A 104 -19.47 -22.29 -23.25
N THR A 105 -19.04 -23.52 -23.24
CA THR A 105 -19.30 -24.46 -22.14
C THR A 105 -18.31 -24.17 -21.01
N MET A 106 -18.82 -23.88 -19.82
CA MET A 106 -18.06 -23.39 -18.68
C MET A 106 -18.04 -24.37 -17.52
N GLN A 107 -16.93 -24.41 -16.80
CA GLN A 107 -16.82 -25.16 -15.54
C GLN A 107 -15.83 -24.47 -14.59
N GLY A 108 -16.14 -24.42 -13.32
CA GLY A 108 -15.17 -24.02 -12.28
C GLY A 108 -14.16 -25.14 -12.05
N ASP A 109 -12.90 -24.77 -11.84
CA ASP A 109 -11.79 -25.73 -11.64
C ASP A 109 -12.01 -26.67 -10.45
N ASN A 110 -12.81 -26.25 -9.47
CA ASN A 110 -13.16 -27.03 -8.26
C ASN A 110 -14.58 -27.60 -8.32
N ASN A 111 -15.28 -27.50 -9.43
CA ASN A 111 -16.64 -28.00 -9.57
C ASN A 111 -16.64 -29.37 -10.25
N ASP A 112 -17.51 -30.27 -9.83
CA ASP A 112 -17.79 -31.55 -10.46
C ASP A 112 -18.91 -31.50 -11.50
N PHE A 113 -19.47 -30.31 -11.75
CA PHE A 113 -20.56 -30.07 -12.70
C PHE A 113 -20.21 -28.95 -13.67
N VAL A 114 -20.80 -29.01 -14.86
CA VAL A 114 -20.74 -27.98 -15.90
C VAL A 114 -21.73 -26.87 -15.55
N ASP A 115 -21.38 -25.61 -15.82
CA ASP A 115 -22.27 -24.49 -15.60
C ASP A 115 -23.55 -24.62 -16.48
N PRO A 116 -24.70 -24.19 -15.98
CA PRO A 116 -25.95 -24.21 -16.76
C PRO A 116 -26.01 -23.10 -17.84
N TRP A 117 -25.03 -22.21 -17.86
CA TRP A 117 -24.97 -21.07 -18.78
C TRP A 117 -23.92 -21.30 -19.88
N GLU A 118 -24.28 -20.93 -21.09
CA GLU A 118 -23.39 -20.94 -22.26
C GLU A 118 -23.17 -19.51 -22.75
N PRO A 119 -22.26 -18.73 -22.08
CA PRO A 119 -22.07 -17.34 -22.42
C PRO A 119 -21.51 -17.16 -23.83
N SER A 120 -22.07 -16.19 -24.56
CA SER A 120 -21.64 -15.82 -25.91
C SER A 120 -21.66 -14.30 -26.08
N GLY A 121 -20.90 -13.79 -27.06
CA GLY A 121 -20.90 -12.39 -27.44
C GLY A 121 -20.77 -11.42 -26.27
N PRO A 122 -21.77 -10.51 -26.04
CA PRO A 122 -21.69 -9.46 -25.02
C PRO A 122 -21.68 -9.96 -23.57
N GLN A 123 -22.08 -11.22 -23.34
CA GLN A 123 -22.04 -11.81 -21.99
C GLN A 123 -20.61 -12.07 -21.52
N VAL A 124 -19.67 -12.28 -22.44
CA VAL A 124 -18.25 -12.49 -22.14
C VAL A 124 -17.59 -11.14 -21.91
N LEU A 125 -17.21 -10.86 -20.66
CA LEU A 125 -16.60 -9.59 -20.26
C LEU A 125 -15.08 -9.58 -20.53
N GLY A 126 -14.47 -10.74 -20.69
CA GLY A 126 -13.07 -10.86 -21.06
C GLY A 126 -12.37 -12.12 -20.54
N ARG A 127 -11.21 -12.40 -21.13
CA ARG A 127 -10.32 -13.47 -20.73
C ARG A 127 -9.36 -12.99 -19.65
N ALA A 128 -9.11 -13.80 -18.62
CA ALA A 128 -8.14 -13.53 -17.58
C ALA A 128 -6.73 -13.41 -18.16
N VAL A 129 -6.07 -12.29 -17.91
CA VAL A 129 -4.71 -11.99 -18.40
C VAL A 129 -3.71 -11.77 -17.30
N LEU A 130 -4.17 -11.41 -16.09
CA LEU A 130 -3.31 -11.19 -14.94
C LEU A 130 -4.05 -11.61 -13.67
N HIS A 131 -3.36 -12.35 -12.83
CA HIS A 131 -3.81 -12.78 -11.52
C HIS A 131 -2.94 -12.14 -10.43
N LEU A 132 -3.57 -11.51 -9.47
CA LEU A 132 -2.94 -10.83 -8.35
C LEU A 132 -3.48 -11.45 -7.03
N PRO A 133 -2.73 -12.38 -6.43
CA PRO A 133 -3.18 -13.08 -5.22
C PRO A 133 -3.42 -12.12 -4.05
N SER A 134 -4.56 -12.27 -3.38
CA SER A 134 -4.97 -11.50 -2.18
C SER A 134 -5.07 -9.97 -2.35
N VAL A 135 -4.76 -9.42 -3.52
CA VAL A 135 -4.85 -7.95 -3.77
C VAL A 135 -6.29 -7.47 -3.68
N GLY A 136 -7.26 -8.31 -4.07
CA GLY A 136 -8.67 -7.99 -3.95
C GLY A 136 -9.11 -7.77 -2.50
N LYS A 137 -8.55 -8.51 -1.53
CA LYS A 137 -8.83 -8.29 -0.10
C LYS A 137 -8.39 -6.89 0.35
N VAL A 138 -7.18 -6.49 -0.03
CA VAL A 138 -6.65 -5.15 0.27
C VAL A 138 -7.50 -4.08 -0.41
N ALA A 139 -7.81 -4.27 -1.69
CA ALA A 139 -8.66 -3.34 -2.44
C ALA A 139 -10.05 -3.20 -1.80
N SER A 140 -10.67 -4.31 -1.38
CA SER A 140 -11.99 -4.29 -0.71
C SER A 140 -11.97 -3.49 0.58
N ILE A 141 -10.91 -3.62 1.38
CA ILE A 141 -10.75 -2.86 2.62
C ILE A 141 -10.57 -1.36 2.31
N LEU A 142 -9.66 -1.02 1.39
CA LEU A 142 -9.35 0.37 1.05
C LEU A 142 -10.54 1.11 0.38
N LEU A 143 -11.34 0.39 -0.40
CA LEU A 143 -12.51 0.94 -1.08
C LEU A 143 -13.79 0.89 -0.23
N SER A 144 -13.74 0.27 0.95
CA SER A 144 -14.89 0.17 1.84
C SER A 144 -15.28 1.55 2.40
N PRO A 145 -16.55 1.96 2.32
CA PRO A 145 -17.03 3.19 2.95
C PRO A 145 -16.76 3.22 4.47
N MET A 146 -16.83 2.05 5.13
CA MET A 146 -16.56 1.92 6.57
C MET A 146 -15.11 2.29 6.92
N THR A 147 -14.14 1.94 6.07
CA THR A 147 -12.74 2.33 6.25
C THR A 147 -12.60 3.86 6.24
N TRP A 148 -13.21 4.52 5.27
CA TRP A 148 -13.17 5.98 5.16
C TRP A 148 -13.89 6.68 6.30
N ILE A 149 -15.04 6.18 6.74
CA ILE A 149 -15.75 6.69 7.91
C ILE A 149 -14.89 6.56 9.17
N SER A 150 -14.25 5.40 9.37
CA SER A 150 -13.35 5.17 10.51
C SER A 150 -12.16 6.12 10.49
N LEU A 151 -11.53 6.34 9.33
CA LEU A 151 -10.43 7.28 9.18
C LEU A 151 -10.86 8.73 9.47
N LEU A 152 -12.04 9.13 9.01
CA LEU A 152 -12.60 10.44 9.29
C LEU A 152 -12.87 10.64 10.78
N LEU A 153 -13.42 9.63 11.47
CA LEU A 153 -13.66 9.69 12.91
C LEU A 153 -12.36 9.78 13.69
N VAL A 154 -11.33 9.03 13.31
CA VAL A 154 -10.00 9.11 13.92
C VAL A 154 -9.38 10.50 13.70
N ALA A 155 -9.45 11.02 12.47
CA ALA A 155 -8.95 12.35 12.15
C ALA A 155 -9.69 13.43 12.99
N LEU A 156 -11.01 13.34 13.09
CA LEU A 156 -11.82 14.24 13.90
C LEU A 156 -11.43 14.14 15.39
N ALA A 157 -11.24 12.92 15.90
CA ALA A 157 -10.82 12.71 17.29
C ALA A 157 -9.45 13.33 17.57
N ILE A 158 -8.51 13.26 16.61
CA ILE A 158 -7.19 13.90 16.73
C ILE A 158 -7.34 15.44 16.75
N VAL A 159 -8.16 15.99 15.87
CA VAL A 159 -8.39 17.45 15.79
C VAL A 159 -9.08 17.99 17.05
N LEU A 160 -10.05 17.22 17.57
CA LEU A 160 -10.78 17.59 18.78
C LEU A 160 -10.06 17.22 20.07
N TRP A 161 -8.92 16.53 19.98
CA TRP A 161 -8.14 16.17 21.16
C TRP A 161 -7.65 17.43 21.84
N PRO A 162 -8.04 17.69 23.11
CA PRO A 162 -7.64 18.91 23.81
C PRO A 162 -6.11 18.91 23.94
N SER A 163 -5.47 19.91 23.36
CA SER A 163 -4.06 20.18 23.61
C SER A 163 -3.90 20.34 25.12
N ARG A 164 -3.05 19.53 25.75
CA ARG A 164 -2.71 19.73 27.17
C ARG A 164 -2.24 21.17 27.33
N PRO A 165 -2.81 21.98 28.22
CA PRO A 165 -2.25 23.27 28.50
C PRO A 165 -0.78 23.04 28.92
N GLU A 166 0.11 23.74 28.26
CA GLU A 166 1.52 23.80 28.65
C GLU A 166 1.55 24.22 30.10
N PRO A 167 2.23 23.49 31.01
CA PRO A 167 2.31 23.88 32.40
C PRO A 167 2.82 25.31 32.43
N ALA A 168 2.02 26.23 33.03
CA ALA A 168 2.44 27.60 33.23
C ALA A 168 3.79 27.55 33.93
N VAL A 169 4.83 28.05 33.25
CA VAL A 169 6.14 28.28 33.87
C VAL A 169 5.83 29.17 35.06
N ALA A 170 5.99 28.60 36.27
CA ALA A 170 5.88 29.43 37.50
C ALA A 170 6.83 30.61 37.34
N PRO A 171 6.37 31.86 37.60
CA PRO A 171 7.30 32.96 37.58
C PRO A 171 8.45 32.61 38.54
N ASP A 172 9.68 32.74 38.05
CA ASP A 172 10.87 32.58 38.88
C ASP A 172 10.65 33.36 40.15
N GLU A 173 10.45 32.67 41.29
CA GLU A 173 10.49 33.33 42.60
C GLU A 173 11.88 33.96 42.71
N GLU A 174 11.92 35.27 42.58
CA GLU A 174 13.09 36.07 42.86
C GLU A 174 13.58 35.66 44.27
N PRO A 175 14.82 35.21 44.44
CA PRO A 175 15.30 34.71 45.71
C PRO A 175 15.19 35.82 46.71
N ALA A 176 14.21 35.71 47.65
CA ALA A 176 14.06 36.60 48.77
C ALA A 176 15.41 36.80 49.46
N GLY A 177 15.79 38.06 49.55
CA GLY A 177 17.01 38.68 50.05
C GLY A 177 17.97 37.77 50.82
N ALA A 178 19.19 37.68 50.31
CA ALA A 178 20.30 37.14 51.05
C ALA A 178 20.42 37.86 52.41
N PRO A 179 20.55 37.12 53.52
CA PRO A 179 20.86 37.75 54.80
C PRO A 179 22.25 38.43 54.69
N PRO A 180 22.44 39.57 55.45
CA PRO A 180 23.69 40.32 55.41
C PRO A 180 24.86 39.43 55.85
N ALA A 181 25.96 39.53 55.10
CA ALA A 181 27.21 38.83 55.37
C ALA A 181 27.65 39.14 56.85
N GLU A 182 27.73 38.07 57.66
CA GLU A 182 28.45 38.13 58.95
C GLU A 182 29.95 38.16 58.67
N GLU A 183 30.63 39.11 59.32
CA GLU A 183 32.08 39.27 59.26
C GLU A 183 32.80 38.02 59.79
N PRO A 184 33.99 37.72 59.27
CA PRO A 184 34.76 36.53 59.67
C PRO A 184 35.38 36.75 61.08
N THR A 185 34.99 35.94 62.02
CA THR A 185 35.70 35.77 63.27
C THR A 185 36.80 34.76 63.13
N GLU A 186 37.96 35.15 63.41
CA GLU A 186 39.26 34.50 63.39
C GLU A 186 39.37 33.36 64.44
N GLU A 187 40.17 32.36 64.08
CA GLU A 187 40.84 31.35 64.90
C GLU A 187 40.07 30.23 65.59
N ALA A 188 40.40 29.02 65.11
CA ALA A 188 41.13 28.02 65.93
C ALA A 188 41.45 26.74 65.10
N GLU A 189 42.67 26.36 65.15
CA GLU A 189 43.35 25.19 64.56
C GLU A 189 42.94 23.83 65.20
N PRO A 190 43.53 22.70 64.82
CA PRO A 190 42.82 21.54 64.27
C PRO A 190 42.73 20.34 65.21
N ALA A 191 41.82 19.45 64.95
CA ALA A 191 41.90 18.11 65.54
C ALA A 191 41.71 17.04 64.46
N VAL A 192 42.81 16.37 64.18
CA VAL A 192 42.93 15.12 63.47
C VAL A 192 42.14 14.00 64.17
N LEU A 193 41.27 13.32 63.52
CA LEU A 193 40.92 11.93 63.89
C LEU A 193 40.67 11.04 62.69
N VAL A 194 41.54 10.05 62.66
CA VAL A 194 41.65 8.93 61.75
C VAL A 194 40.51 7.93 62.01
N GLY A 195 40.03 7.34 60.94
CA GLY A 195 39.55 5.95 61.00
C GLY A 195 38.08 5.71 60.72
N ALA A 196 37.75 5.11 59.66
CA ALA A 196 37.45 3.69 59.47
C ALA A 196 36.72 3.44 58.17
N VAL A 197 37.38 2.73 57.32
CA VAL A 197 36.85 2.04 56.11
C VAL A 197 35.92 0.94 56.55
N THR A 198 34.68 0.93 56.04
CA THR A 198 33.89 -0.29 56.08
C THR A 198 33.53 -0.67 54.65
N VAL A 199 34.13 -1.74 54.20
CA VAL A 199 33.81 -2.46 52.97
C VAL A 199 32.53 -3.25 53.16
N TYR A 200 31.54 -3.06 52.32
CA TYR A 200 30.40 -3.95 52.24
C TYR A 200 30.44 -4.73 50.92
N SER A 201 30.52 -6.08 51.06
CA SER A 201 30.49 -7.06 49.97
C SER A 201 29.05 -7.52 49.72
N PRO A 202 28.63 -7.76 48.49
CA PRO A 202 27.30 -8.31 48.21
C PRO A 202 27.33 -9.86 48.27
N GLY A 203 26.41 -10.42 49.07
CA GLY A 203 26.08 -11.85 49.11
C GLY A 203 24.90 -12.14 48.18
N GLN A 204 25.05 -13.24 47.50
CA GLN A 204 24.08 -13.97 46.71
C GLN A 204 22.87 -14.47 47.52
N GLU A 205 21.69 -14.44 46.90
CA GLU A 205 20.81 -15.59 46.69
C GLU A 205 19.77 -15.25 45.65
#